data_9aeb5916882f7b2d9ea1cae98dc4733a
#
_entry.id   9aeb5916882f7b2d9ea1cae98dc4733a
#
_cell.length_a   1.000
_cell.length_b   1.000
_cell.length_c   1.000
_cell.angle_alpha   90.00
_cell.angle_beta   90.00
_cell.angle_gamma   90.00
#
_symmetry.space_group_name_H-M   'P 1'
#
loop_
_entity.id
_entity.type
_entity.pdbx_description
1 polymer ?
#
loop_
_entity_poly.entity_id
_entity_poly.type
_entity_poly.pdbx_seq_one_letter_code
_entity_poly.pdbx_strand_id
1 'polypeptide(L)'
;FWFDDLKNLISALDGFSFARLFVFNRLFWYVAFSASLMMCLRNRYLKRIVPFILIVQLGYIMLSRTTYNDSIYSLAANTIPSLKKDHLTWKEFYDEALFTKIKKDINYKGEPVAAVGYHEMILMYNGFNCIGGYLSCYPYKDMLKYRRLIEPQLNVNEEIRHYYDIWGGRRYLYCEGVDYQ
;
A
#
# COMPACT_ATOMS: atom_id res chain seq x y z
N PHE A 1 -10.66 11.02 -21.09
CA PHE A 1 -11.32 9.73 -21.35
C PHE A 1 -12.82 9.86 -21.04
N TRP A 2 -13.69 9.03 -21.67
CA TRP A 2 -15.16 9.03 -21.53
C TRP A 2 -15.68 9.04 -20.08
N PHE A 3 -14.87 8.67 -19.08
CA PHE A 3 -15.23 8.78 -17.66
C PHE A 3 -15.36 10.22 -17.15
N ASP A 4 -14.57 11.12 -17.68
CA ASP A 4 -14.60 12.52 -17.27
C ASP A 4 -15.87 13.17 -17.82
N ASP A 5 -16.29 12.78 -19.03
CA ASP A 5 -17.55 13.20 -19.62
C ASP A 5 -18.75 12.68 -18.80
N LEU A 6 -18.66 11.44 -18.29
CA LEU A 6 -19.71 10.84 -17.46
C LEU A 6 -19.83 11.53 -16.09
N LYS A 7 -18.69 11.91 -15.48
CA LYS A 7 -18.69 12.68 -14.22
C LYS A 7 -19.32 14.05 -14.41
N ASN A 8 -19.01 14.73 -15.50
CA ASN A 8 -19.59 16.02 -15.83
C ASN A 8 -21.12 15.95 -16.03
N LEU A 9 -21.63 14.78 -16.44
CA LEU A 9 -23.07 14.57 -16.63
C LEU A 9 -23.79 14.25 -15.31
N ILE A 10 -23.11 13.62 -14.36
CA ILE A 10 -23.70 13.14 -13.09
C ILE A 10 -22.80 13.57 -11.93
N SER A 11 -23.14 14.70 -11.31
CA SER A 11 -22.36 15.28 -10.20
C SER A 11 -22.20 14.34 -8.98
N ALA A 12 -23.12 13.39 -8.79
CA ALA A 12 -22.99 12.36 -7.76
C ALA A 12 -21.78 11.43 -7.96
N LEU A 13 -21.18 11.41 -9.15
CA LEU A 13 -20.00 10.61 -9.48
C LEU A 13 -18.66 11.34 -9.26
N ASP A 14 -18.68 12.62 -8.91
CA ASP A 14 -17.44 13.41 -8.72
C ASP A 14 -16.48 12.80 -7.69
N GLY A 15 -17.02 12.25 -6.61
CA GLY A 15 -16.22 11.55 -5.58
C GLY A 15 -15.93 10.08 -5.90
N PHE A 16 -16.43 9.53 -7.01
CA PHE A 16 -16.31 8.12 -7.33
C PHE A 16 -15.11 7.85 -8.24
N SER A 17 -14.17 7.04 -7.76
CA SER A 17 -13.04 6.60 -8.57
C SER A 17 -13.34 5.25 -9.24
N PHE A 18 -13.64 5.28 -10.53
CA PHE A 18 -13.82 4.06 -11.33
C PHE A 18 -12.56 3.19 -11.38
N ALA A 19 -11.38 3.78 -11.16
CA ALA A 19 -10.14 3.02 -11.04
C ALA A 19 -10.19 1.97 -9.91
N ARG A 20 -11.00 2.17 -8.89
CA ARG A 20 -11.22 1.17 -7.82
C ARG A 20 -11.89 -0.10 -8.32
N LEU A 21 -12.65 -0.04 -9.40
CA LEU A 21 -13.25 -1.22 -10.03
C LEU A 21 -12.18 -2.15 -10.65
N PHE A 22 -10.97 -1.64 -10.94
CA PHE A 22 -9.86 -2.48 -11.38
C PHE A 22 -9.45 -3.55 -10.36
N VAL A 23 -9.79 -3.39 -9.09
CA VAL A 23 -9.59 -4.44 -8.08
C VAL A 23 -10.36 -5.71 -8.47
N PHE A 24 -11.55 -5.56 -9.06
CA PHE A 24 -12.35 -6.69 -9.53
C PHE A 24 -11.79 -7.36 -10.78
N ASN A 25 -10.91 -6.68 -11.54
CA ASN A 25 -10.28 -7.26 -12.71
C ASN A 25 -9.54 -8.57 -12.38
N ARG A 26 -8.85 -8.61 -11.24
CA ARG A 26 -8.18 -9.83 -10.76
C ARG A 26 -9.16 -10.97 -10.54
N LEU A 27 -10.31 -10.69 -9.91
CA LEU A 27 -11.37 -11.68 -9.68
C LEU A 27 -11.88 -12.26 -11.01
N PHE A 28 -12.19 -11.38 -11.99
CA PHE A 28 -12.66 -11.82 -13.30
C PHE A 28 -11.64 -12.72 -14.03
N TRP A 29 -10.35 -12.37 -13.95
CA TRP A 29 -9.29 -13.22 -14.52
C TRP A 29 -9.21 -14.58 -13.84
N TYR A 30 -9.34 -14.67 -12.50
CA TYR A 30 -9.35 -15.95 -11.80
C TYR A 30 -10.59 -16.79 -12.17
N VAL A 31 -11.75 -16.17 -12.28
CA VAL A 31 -12.98 -16.87 -12.71
C VAL A 31 -12.83 -17.38 -14.15
N ALA A 32 -12.36 -16.55 -15.07
CA ALA A 32 -12.13 -16.93 -16.47
C ALA A 32 -11.10 -18.06 -16.59
N PHE A 33 -10.00 -17.96 -15.85
CA PHE A 33 -8.96 -19.00 -15.80
C PHE A 33 -9.52 -20.33 -15.28
N SER A 34 -10.25 -20.29 -14.17
CA SER A 34 -10.88 -21.50 -13.60
C SER A 34 -11.88 -22.14 -14.54
N ALA A 35 -12.74 -21.33 -15.19
CA ALA A 35 -13.67 -21.83 -16.19
C ALA A 35 -12.95 -22.47 -17.38
N SER A 36 -11.87 -21.86 -17.87
CA SER A 36 -11.04 -22.40 -18.95
C SER A 36 -10.40 -23.73 -18.56
N LEU A 37 -9.88 -23.85 -17.33
CA LEU A 37 -9.35 -25.12 -16.81
C LEU A 37 -10.42 -26.20 -16.74
N MET A 38 -11.63 -25.85 -16.27
CA MET A 38 -12.75 -26.82 -16.23
C MET A 38 -13.12 -27.30 -17.63
N MET A 39 -13.13 -26.42 -18.65
CA MET A 39 -13.34 -26.82 -20.04
C MET A 39 -12.23 -27.74 -20.55
N CYS A 40 -10.97 -27.46 -20.24
CA CYS A 40 -9.84 -28.30 -20.57
C CYS A 40 -9.94 -29.70 -19.92
N LEU A 41 -10.39 -29.77 -18.65
CA LEU A 41 -10.57 -31.05 -17.96
C LEU A 41 -11.66 -31.94 -18.58
N ARG A 42 -12.66 -31.34 -19.21
CA ARG A 42 -13.73 -32.08 -19.91
C ARG A 42 -13.24 -32.68 -21.23
N ASN A 43 -12.17 -32.15 -21.83
CA ASN A 43 -11.60 -32.63 -23.07
C ASN A 43 -10.54 -33.68 -22.78
N ARG A 44 -10.69 -34.91 -23.41
CA ARG A 44 -9.77 -36.04 -23.16
C ARG A 44 -8.31 -35.80 -23.53
N TYR A 45 -8.06 -34.87 -24.45
CA TYR A 45 -6.70 -34.53 -24.87
C TYR A 45 -6.13 -33.40 -24.01
N LEU A 46 -6.92 -32.37 -23.78
CA LEU A 46 -6.49 -31.17 -23.05
C LEU A 46 -6.31 -31.40 -21.53
N LYS A 47 -7.05 -32.35 -20.94
CA LYS A 47 -6.92 -32.67 -19.51
C LYS A 47 -5.49 -33.02 -19.07
N ARG A 48 -4.68 -33.57 -20.02
CA ARG A 48 -3.29 -33.92 -19.70
C ARG A 48 -2.37 -32.72 -19.56
N ILE A 49 -2.74 -31.59 -20.15
CA ILE A 49 -1.95 -30.36 -20.14
C ILE A 49 -2.27 -29.55 -18.87
N VAL A 50 -3.43 -29.72 -18.23
CA VAL A 50 -3.87 -28.95 -17.07
C VAL A 50 -2.86 -28.97 -15.91
N PRO A 51 -2.30 -30.11 -15.49
CA PRO A 51 -1.29 -30.13 -14.43
C PRO A 51 -0.06 -29.29 -14.78
N PHE A 52 0.38 -29.33 -16.03
CA PHE A 52 1.51 -28.54 -16.50
C PHE A 52 1.19 -27.03 -16.46
N ILE A 53 0.00 -26.62 -16.89
CA ILE A 53 -0.46 -25.22 -16.79
C ILE A 53 -0.43 -24.74 -15.34
N LEU A 54 -0.93 -25.57 -14.42
CA LEU A 54 -0.95 -25.23 -12.98
C LEU A 54 0.46 -25.11 -12.40
N ILE A 55 1.38 -26.00 -12.78
CA ILE A 55 2.78 -25.93 -12.34
C ILE A 55 3.45 -24.66 -12.85
N VAL A 56 3.25 -24.33 -14.14
CA VAL A 56 3.80 -23.10 -14.74
C VAL A 56 3.21 -21.87 -14.04
N GLN A 57 1.90 -21.85 -13.80
CA GLN A 57 1.23 -20.75 -13.10
C GLN A 57 1.75 -20.59 -11.67
N LEU A 58 1.91 -21.70 -10.94
CA LEU A 58 2.48 -21.68 -9.61
C LEU A 58 3.92 -21.19 -9.60
N GLY A 59 4.73 -21.68 -10.56
CA GLY A 59 6.11 -21.23 -10.75
C GLY A 59 6.17 -19.72 -11.07
N TYR A 60 5.30 -19.24 -11.95
CA TYR A 60 5.20 -17.82 -12.26
C TYR A 60 4.85 -16.99 -11.04
N ILE A 61 3.85 -17.40 -10.25
CA ILE A 61 3.48 -16.73 -9.01
C ILE A 61 4.66 -16.73 -8.03
N MET A 62 5.39 -17.81 -7.89
CA MET A 62 6.55 -17.90 -7.00
C MET A 62 7.75 -17.07 -7.45
N LEU A 63 7.96 -16.92 -8.75
CA LEU A 63 9.09 -16.15 -9.30
C LEU A 63 8.76 -14.68 -9.55
N SER A 64 7.48 -14.34 -9.64
CA SER A 64 7.02 -12.98 -9.87
C SER A 64 7.25 -12.12 -8.62
N ARG A 65 8.09 -11.09 -8.73
CA ARG A 65 8.41 -10.15 -7.65
C ARG A 65 7.23 -9.21 -7.29
N THR A 66 6.12 -9.29 -7.99
CA THR A 66 4.97 -8.40 -7.80
C THR A 66 4.01 -8.93 -6.75
N THR A 67 3.98 -8.34 -5.60
CA THR A 67 2.88 -8.33 -4.60
C THR A 67 2.84 -9.44 -3.53
N TYR A 68 3.36 -10.65 -3.76
CA TYR A 68 3.21 -11.75 -2.78
C TYR A 68 4.50 -12.45 -2.37
N ASN A 69 5.63 -12.08 -2.97
CA ASN A 69 6.87 -12.85 -2.88
C ASN A 69 7.96 -12.27 -1.99
N ASP A 70 7.72 -11.15 -1.32
CA ASP A 70 8.71 -10.60 -0.40
C ASP A 70 9.04 -11.59 0.73
N SER A 71 8.04 -12.34 1.21
CA SER A 71 8.25 -13.36 2.22
C SER A 71 9.07 -14.55 1.71
N ILE A 72 8.78 -15.04 0.48
CA ILE A 72 9.51 -16.16 -0.13
C ILE A 72 10.91 -15.71 -0.52
N TYR A 73 11.04 -14.51 -1.11
CA TYR A 73 12.33 -13.94 -1.46
C TYR A 73 13.20 -13.68 -0.22
N SER A 74 12.63 -13.15 0.85
CA SER A 74 13.31 -12.94 2.12
C SER A 74 13.76 -14.26 2.75
N LEU A 75 12.92 -15.29 2.68
CA LEU A 75 13.29 -16.63 3.13
C LEU A 75 14.43 -17.21 2.30
N ALA A 76 14.35 -17.09 0.97
CA ALA A 76 15.39 -17.55 0.06
C ALA A 76 16.69 -16.77 0.24
N ALA A 77 16.64 -15.45 0.41
CA ALA A 77 17.80 -14.60 0.64
C ALA A 77 18.48 -14.89 2.01
N ASN A 78 17.70 -15.29 3.01
CA ASN A 78 18.25 -15.73 4.29
C ASN A 78 18.91 -17.12 4.21
N THR A 79 18.51 -17.95 3.24
CA THR A 79 19.02 -19.33 3.09
C THR A 79 20.17 -19.40 2.10
N ILE A 80 20.17 -18.54 1.09
CA ILE A 80 21.16 -18.53 0.00
C ILE A 80 21.97 -17.22 0.08
N PRO A 81 23.22 -17.24 0.60
CA PRO A 81 24.01 -16.03 0.80
C PRO A 81 24.33 -15.23 -0.46
N SER A 82 24.24 -15.86 -1.64
CA SER A 82 24.46 -15.19 -2.93
C SER A 82 23.26 -14.33 -3.38
N LEU A 83 22.07 -14.48 -2.78
CA LEU A 83 20.94 -13.64 -3.05
C LEU A 83 21.12 -12.32 -2.29
N LYS A 84 21.19 -11.23 -3.06
CA LYS A 84 21.31 -9.89 -2.50
C LYS A 84 20.07 -9.55 -1.68
N LYS A 85 20.29 -9.12 -0.45
CA LYS A 85 19.22 -8.71 0.47
C LYS A 85 18.81 -7.27 0.12
N ASP A 86 17.97 -7.13 -0.90
CA ASP A 86 17.51 -5.82 -1.37
C ASP A 86 16.35 -5.27 -0.51
N HIS A 87 15.75 -6.09 0.35
CA HIS A 87 14.59 -5.72 1.16
C HIS A 87 14.84 -5.97 2.64
N LEU A 88 14.34 -5.07 3.47
CA LEU A 88 14.34 -5.24 4.92
C LEU A 88 13.38 -6.37 5.29
N THR A 89 13.77 -7.20 6.24
CA THR A 89 12.83 -8.13 6.89
C THR A 89 11.83 -7.34 7.72
N TRP A 90 10.70 -7.95 8.04
CA TRP A 90 9.70 -7.37 8.93
C TRP A 90 10.32 -6.85 10.24
N LYS A 91 11.20 -7.65 10.84
CA LYS A 91 11.90 -7.30 12.08
C LYS A 91 12.81 -6.08 11.92
N GLU A 92 13.52 -5.98 10.80
CA GLU A 92 14.40 -4.83 10.52
C GLU A 92 13.59 -3.58 10.17
N PHE A 93 12.46 -3.73 9.47
CA PHE A 93 11.60 -2.61 9.08
C PHE A 93 10.94 -1.95 10.28
N TYR A 94 10.41 -2.73 11.22
CA TYR A 94 9.71 -2.20 12.39
C TYR A 94 10.60 -1.95 13.59
N ASP A 95 11.74 -2.59 13.68
CA ASP A 95 12.79 -2.48 14.72
C ASP A 95 12.25 -2.20 16.14
N GLU A 96 11.45 -3.14 16.64
CA GLU A 96 10.81 -3.04 17.96
C GLU A 96 11.80 -2.76 19.09
N ALA A 97 13.03 -3.29 18.96
CA ALA A 97 14.06 -3.11 19.98
C ALA A 97 14.52 -1.65 20.07
N LEU A 98 14.73 -1.00 18.92
CA LEU A 98 15.10 0.41 18.83
C LEU A 98 13.97 1.29 19.40
N PHE A 99 12.75 1.08 18.97
CA PHE A 99 11.61 1.91 19.41
C PHE A 99 11.24 1.70 20.87
N THR A 100 11.45 0.49 21.42
CA THR A 100 11.32 0.25 22.86
C THR A 100 12.35 1.05 23.65
N LYS A 101 13.61 1.08 23.18
CA LYS A 101 14.66 1.88 23.77
C LYS A 101 14.34 3.37 23.69
N ILE A 102 13.92 3.87 22.53
CA ILE A 102 13.53 5.28 22.34
C ILE A 102 12.45 5.67 23.35
N LYS A 103 11.36 4.87 23.47
CA LYS A 103 10.29 5.13 24.45
C LYS A 103 10.81 5.28 25.87
N LYS A 104 11.75 4.42 26.24
CA LYS A 104 12.35 4.46 27.59
C LYS A 104 13.22 5.70 27.76
N ASP A 105 14.05 6.00 26.77
CA ASP A 105 15.00 7.13 26.84
C ASP A 105 14.29 8.48 26.93
N ILE A 106 13.17 8.66 26.20
CA ILE A 106 12.34 9.87 26.23
C ILE A 106 11.27 9.84 27.34
N ASN A 107 11.18 8.77 28.12
CA ASN A 107 10.14 8.56 29.14
C ASN A 107 8.72 8.78 28.57
N TYR A 108 8.44 8.17 27.39
CA TYR A 108 7.20 8.34 26.65
C TYR A 108 5.96 7.94 27.45
N LYS A 109 4.97 8.84 27.54
CA LYS A 109 3.72 8.64 28.30
C LYS A 109 2.46 8.69 27.44
N GLY A 110 2.61 8.62 26.11
CA GLY A 110 1.48 8.68 25.19
C GLY A 110 1.29 10.03 24.52
N GLU A 111 2.27 10.90 24.58
CA GLU A 111 2.27 12.19 23.90
C GLU A 111 2.07 12.00 22.39
N PRO A 112 1.34 12.93 21.72
CA PRO A 112 1.20 12.89 20.28
C PRO A 112 2.56 13.03 19.57
N VAL A 113 2.84 12.14 18.62
CA VAL A 113 4.08 12.14 17.84
C VAL A 113 3.78 12.14 16.35
N ALA A 114 4.74 12.57 15.55
CA ALA A 114 4.69 12.46 14.09
C ALA A 114 6.03 11.98 13.55
N ALA A 115 6.00 11.25 12.43
CA ALA A 115 7.19 10.84 11.72
C ALA A 115 7.60 11.90 10.70
N VAL A 116 8.90 12.10 10.54
CA VAL A 116 9.50 12.93 9.49
C VAL A 116 10.52 12.09 8.73
N GLY A 117 10.36 11.99 7.40
CA GLY A 117 11.29 11.25 6.56
C GLY A 117 11.13 9.73 6.55
N TYR A 118 10.12 9.19 7.24
CA TYR A 118 9.76 7.77 7.19
C TYR A 118 8.27 7.55 7.47
N HIS A 119 7.79 6.35 7.20
CA HIS A 119 6.36 6.04 7.26
C HIS A 119 5.86 5.95 8.71
N GLU A 120 4.80 6.71 9.06
CA GLU A 120 4.26 6.75 10.43
C GLU A 120 3.72 5.40 10.93
N MET A 121 3.41 4.48 10.02
CA MET A 121 3.00 3.11 10.38
C MET A 121 4.04 2.41 11.28
N ILE A 122 5.33 2.72 11.12
CA ILE A 122 6.40 2.17 11.96
C ILE A 122 6.22 2.62 13.42
N LEU A 123 5.91 3.89 13.63
CA LEU A 123 5.62 4.41 14.97
C LEU A 123 4.33 3.82 15.55
N MET A 124 3.26 3.76 14.73
CA MET A 124 1.98 3.18 15.13
C MET A 124 2.13 1.72 15.54
N TYR A 125 2.86 0.93 14.72
CA TYR A 125 3.15 -0.47 15.02
C TYR A 125 3.87 -0.63 16.37
N ASN A 126 4.79 0.27 16.64
CA ASN A 126 5.51 0.32 17.91
C ASN A 126 4.71 0.97 19.06
N GLY A 127 3.43 1.26 18.88
CA GLY A 127 2.52 1.75 19.92
C GLY A 127 2.75 3.21 20.33
N PHE A 128 3.18 4.07 19.39
CA PHE A 128 3.17 5.50 19.56
C PHE A 128 1.80 6.10 19.18
N ASN A 129 1.42 7.16 19.83
CA ASN A 129 0.20 7.92 19.52
C ASN A 129 0.48 8.91 18.39
N CYS A 130 0.32 8.45 17.13
CA CYS A 130 0.62 9.27 15.97
C CYS A 130 -0.52 10.20 15.60
N ILE A 131 -0.19 11.46 15.25
CA ILE A 131 -1.15 12.45 14.76
C ILE A 131 -1.40 12.38 13.27
N GLY A 132 -0.48 11.78 12.53
CA GLY A 132 -0.50 11.63 11.08
C GLY A 132 -0.82 10.19 10.63
N GLY A 133 -0.48 9.89 9.39
CA GLY A 133 -0.61 8.57 8.78
C GLY A 133 -1.60 8.53 7.62
N TYR A 134 -1.68 7.38 6.96
CA TYR A 134 -2.64 7.13 5.89
C TYR A 134 -3.96 6.64 6.46
N LEU A 135 -4.99 7.49 6.37
CA LEU A 135 -6.33 7.20 6.89
C LEU A 135 -7.34 7.18 5.76
N SER A 136 -8.05 6.06 5.61
CA SER A 136 -9.07 5.91 4.57
C SER A 136 -10.35 6.68 4.87
N CYS A 137 -10.65 6.88 6.16
CA CYS A 137 -11.86 7.59 6.62
C CYS A 137 -11.62 8.21 8.00
N TYR A 138 -11.99 9.47 8.15
CA TYR A 138 -11.95 10.20 9.43
C TYR A 138 -12.82 11.46 9.36
N PRO A 139 -13.20 12.08 10.50
CA PRO A 139 -14.04 13.27 10.52
C PRO A 139 -13.42 14.45 9.74
N TYR A 140 -14.21 15.09 8.90
CA TYR A 140 -13.77 16.24 8.10
C TYR A 140 -13.18 17.39 8.94
N LYS A 141 -13.77 17.67 10.12
CA LYS A 141 -13.23 18.67 11.04
C LYS A 141 -11.79 18.36 11.50
N ASP A 142 -11.41 17.10 11.59
CA ASP A 142 -10.05 16.72 11.97
C ASP A 142 -9.08 16.85 10.79
N MET A 143 -9.59 16.66 9.55
CA MET A 143 -8.86 17.02 8.34
C MET A 143 -8.51 18.51 8.33
N LEU A 144 -9.47 19.38 8.63
CA LEU A 144 -9.25 20.82 8.67
C LEU A 144 -8.27 21.26 9.76
N LYS A 145 -8.29 20.59 10.93
CA LYS A 145 -7.31 20.85 11.99
C LYS A 145 -5.89 20.47 11.55
N TYR A 146 -5.76 19.27 10.97
CA TYR A 146 -4.46 18.82 10.50
C TYR A 146 -3.95 19.68 9.34
N ARG A 147 -4.84 20.12 8.44
CA ARG A 147 -4.50 21.07 7.37
C ARG A 147 -3.87 22.36 7.91
N ARG A 148 -4.40 22.91 9.00
CA ARG A 148 -3.81 24.10 9.65
C ARG A 148 -2.41 23.83 10.20
N LEU A 149 -2.17 22.61 10.69
CA LEU A 149 -0.86 22.22 11.21
C LEU A 149 0.20 22.20 10.10
N ILE A 150 -0.16 21.69 8.90
CA ILE A 150 0.74 21.57 7.75
C ILE A 150 0.63 22.74 6.76
N GLU A 151 -0.13 23.78 7.06
CA GLU A 151 -0.38 24.92 6.17
C GLU A 151 0.91 25.59 5.65
N PRO A 152 1.97 25.76 6.45
CA PRO A 152 3.22 26.32 5.95
C PRO A 152 3.82 25.49 4.80
N GLN A 153 3.76 24.15 4.90
CA GLN A 153 4.26 23.25 3.86
C GLN A 153 3.37 23.24 2.62
N LEU A 154 2.05 23.30 2.80
CA LEU A 154 1.10 23.36 1.69
C LEU A 154 1.22 24.66 0.87
N ASN A 155 1.65 25.77 1.52
CA ASN A 155 1.84 27.05 0.85
C ASN A 155 3.11 27.10 -0.02
N VAL A 156 4.07 26.23 0.25
CA VAL A 156 5.32 26.13 -0.55
C VAL A 156 5.13 25.29 -1.80
N ASN A 157 4.26 24.26 -1.75
CA ASN A 157 4.07 23.34 -2.86
C ASN A 157 2.59 23.22 -3.22
N GLU A 158 2.24 23.77 -4.40
CA GLU A 158 0.85 23.79 -4.88
C GLU A 158 0.33 22.40 -5.26
N GLU A 159 1.18 21.50 -5.74
CA GLU A 159 0.81 20.12 -6.06
C GLU A 159 0.41 19.35 -4.79
N ILE A 160 1.22 19.46 -3.74
CA ILE A 160 0.92 18.83 -2.43
C ILE A 160 -0.35 19.44 -1.83
N ARG A 161 -0.53 20.76 -1.95
CA ARG A 161 -1.75 21.45 -1.50
C ARG A 161 -2.98 20.90 -2.21
N HIS A 162 -2.94 20.87 -3.55
CA HIS A 162 -4.04 20.37 -4.37
C HIS A 162 -4.35 18.90 -4.05
N TYR A 163 -3.31 18.08 -3.93
CA TYR A 163 -3.44 16.68 -3.57
C TYR A 163 -4.07 16.50 -2.19
N TYR A 164 -3.62 17.26 -1.18
CA TYR A 164 -4.18 17.19 0.17
C TYR A 164 -5.63 17.65 0.23
N ASP A 165 -5.94 18.76 -0.41
CA ASP A 165 -7.30 19.36 -0.40
C ASP A 165 -8.34 18.47 -1.09
N ILE A 166 -7.96 17.73 -2.15
CA ILE A 166 -8.86 16.80 -2.85
C ILE A 166 -8.94 15.45 -2.15
N TRP A 167 -7.80 14.88 -1.75
CA TRP A 167 -7.76 13.52 -1.24
C TRP A 167 -7.81 13.44 0.28
N GLY A 168 -7.03 14.27 0.98
CA GLY A 168 -6.99 14.39 2.43
C GLY A 168 -6.64 13.13 3.24
N GLY A 169 -6.44 11.99 2.58
CA GLY A 169 -6.22 10.70 3.23
C GLY A 169 -4.81 10.51 3.80
N ARG A 170 -3.84 11.26 3.30
CA ARG A 170 -2.44 11.16 3.72
C ARG A 170 -2.09 12.34 4.63
N ARG A 171 -2.11 12.10 5.91
CA ARG A 171 -1.72 13.08 6.93
C ARG A 171 -0.23 12.95 7.20
N TYR A 172 0.61 13.48 6.31
CA TYR A 172 2.05 13.49 6.48
C TYR A 172 2.55 14.89 6.84
N LEU A 173 3.64 14.96 7.57
CA LEU A 173 4.43 16.17 7.66
C LEU A 173 5.29 16.24 6.40
N TYR A 174 4.82 16.99 5.41
CA TYR A 174 5.53 17.18 4.15
C TYR A 174 6.77 18.02 4.37
N CYS A 175 7.94 17.39 4.31
CA CYS A 175 9.23 18.05 4.46
C CYS A 175 9.93 18.13 3.12
N GLU A 176 10.67 19.22 2.91
CA GLU A 176 11.47 19.41 1.71
C GLU A 176 12.51 18.29 1.59
N GLY A 177 12.68 17.73 0.38
CA GLY A 177 13.63 16.65 0.11
C GLY A 177 13.18 15.23 0.50
N VAL A 178 11.96 15.05 0.99
CA VAL A 178 11.38 13.72 1.28
C VAL A 178 10.38 13.34 0.20
N ASP A 179 10.61 12.19 -0.44
CA ASP A 179 9.67 11.61 -1.40
C ASP A 179 8.56 10.85 -0.66
N TYR A 180 7.31 11.28 -0.89
CA TYR A 180 6.11 10.68 -0.29
C TYR A 180 5.28 9.85 -1.27
N GLN A 181 5.89 9.42 -2.40
CA GLN A 181 5.23 8.62 -3.44
C GLN A 181 4.86 7.20 -2.99
#